data_5456bda09fd4a2505be8aa08ed310925
#
_entry.id   5456bda09fd4a2505be8aa08ed310925
#
_cell.length_a   1.000
_cell.length_b   1.000
_cell.length_c   1.000
_cell.angle_alpha   90.00
_cell.angle_beta   90.00
_cell.angle_gamma   90.00
#
_symmetry.space_group_name_H-M   'P 1'
#
loop_
_entity.id
_entity.type
_entity.pdbx_description
1 polymer ?
#
loop_
_entity_poly.entity_id
_entity_poly.type
_entity_poly.pdbx_seq_one_letter_code
_entity_poly.pdbx_strand_id
1 'polypeptide(L)'
;MKNCLTLLCIVFIAFSAAAQTKTVYHDMQEFTLLGRPMPNATVYQRFPDTIKNLLRKPVWDLSKNPTGFAVYFETNAKQISAKWKTGSSVVFQHVAGTLVKGLDLYGLDNGTWYFAGVGKPNAPVYQEANLVKDMDGQIRQYLLYLPDYETCDSLFIGIEEGAAIYKPQQNYFEGQKPLVVYGTSIVQGASAMRPGMAYPAQLERRLGRETINLGFSGNGQLDSMLAVIMSGIDASMYVIDCGPNLTPAMAEAKTVPFLRQLHALKPSVPILIVENILYPTAKFNLVTRQKINEVNQIFKNAYTLLKKEGMHHLHYLETTNLIGGDGEATVDGSHMTDLGFYRITLAIEQKIRSIEK
;
A
#
# COMPACT_ATOMS: atom_id res chain seq x y z
N MET A 1 74.00 42.57 -11.91
CA MET A 1 73.05 42.41 -10.81
C MET A 1 71.67 42.46 -11.44
N LYS A 2 71.03 41.33 -11.60
CA LYS A 2 69.60 41.20 -12.14
C LYS A 2 68.70 40.88 -10.98
N ASN A 3 67.83 41.80 -10.60
CA ASN A 3 66.80 41.57 -9.59
C ASN A 3 65.65 40.82 -10.18
N CYS A 4 65.44 39.60 -9.70
CA CYS A 4 64.28 38.78 -10.05
C CYS A 4 63.15 39.08 -9.01
N LEU A 5 62.13 39.78 -9.43
CA LEU A 5 60.95 40.06 -8.60
C LEU A 5 59.99 38.86 -8.72
N THR A 6 59.89 38.04 -7.66
CA THR A 6 58.95 36.91 -7.61
C THR A 6 57.57 37.44 -7.17
N LEU A 7 56.61 37.43 -8.09
CA LEU A 7 55.22 37.82 -7.82
C LEU A 7 54.50 36.63 -7.16
N LEU A 8 54.16 36.75 -5.87
CA LEU A 8 53.40 35.75 -5.12
C LEU A 8 51.90 35.95 -5.37
N CYS A 9 51.28 35.17 -6.22
CA CYS A 9 49.82 35.14 -6.42
C CYS A 9 49.17 34.40 -5.25
N ILE A 10 48.53 35.11 -4.32
CA ILE A 10 47.68 34.51 -3.28
C ILE A 10 46.31 34.24 -3.89
N VAL A 11 46.03 32.96 -4.14
CA VAL A 11 44.69 32.51 -4.55
C VAL A 11 43.81 32.39 -3.31
N PHE A 12 42.89 33.33 -3.13
CA PHE A 12 41.84 33.21 -2.12
C PHE A 12 40.81 32.16 -2.57
N ILE A 13 40.90 30.94 -2.04
CA ILE A 13 39.84 29.95 -2.15
C ILE A 13 38.76 30.35 -1.12
N ALA A 14 37.71 31.03 -1.56
CA ALA A 14 36.53 31.25 -0.76
C ALA A 14 35.80 29.91 -0.55
N PHE A 15 36.03 29.27 0.58
CA PHE A 15 35.16 28.21 1.05
C PHE A 15 33.81 28.84 1.41
N SER A 16 32.82 28.71 0.51
CA SER A 16 31.42 28.93 0.89
C SER A 16 31.03 27.82 1.86
N ALA A 17 31.10 28.09 3.15
CA ALA A 17 30.44 27.28 4.15
C ALA A 17 28.92 27.35 3.85
N ALA A 18 28.38 26.37 3.18
CA ALA A 18 26.94 26.22 3.09
C ALA A 18 26.42 26.11 4.52
N ALA A 19 25.77 27.14 5.01
CA ALA A 19 25.11 27.11 6.31
C ALA A 19 24.13 25.93 6.28
N GLN A 20 24.33 24.96 7.16
CA GLN A 20 23.46 23.82 7.30
C GLN A 20 22.08 24.34 7.72
N THR A 21 21.15 24.41 6.80
CA THR A 21 19.79 24.88 7.07
C THR A 21 19.16 23.99 8.14
N LYS A 22 18.65 24.63 9.20
CA LYS A 22 17.99 23.93 10.31
C LYS A 22 16.74 23.19 9.78
N THR A 23 16.58 21.93 10.14
CA THR A 23 15.38 21.14 9.82
C THR A 23 14.33 21.36 10.91
N VAL A 24 13.11 21.70 10.50
CA VAL A 24 11.90 21.78 11.33
C VAL A 24 11.06 20.55 11.11
N TYR A 25 10.63 19.89 12.18
CA TYR A 25 9.83 18.67 12.14
C TYR A 25 8.39 18.97 12.51
N HIS A 26 7.46 18.48 11.69
CA HIS A 26 6.01 18.59 11.81
C HIS A 26 5.41 17.22 12.11
N ASP A 27 4.47 17.13 13.07
CA ASP A 27 3.75 15.90 13.33
C ASP A 27 2.87 15.55 12.11
N MET A 28 2.89 14.28 11.67
CA MET A 28 2.09 13.86 10.52
C MET A 28 0.59 14.09 10.73
N GLN A 29 0.11 14.21 11.98
CA GLN A 29 -1.29 14.48 12.30
C GLN A 29 -1.75 15.90 11.89
N GLU A 30 -0.82 16.81 11.58
CA GLU A 30 -1.12 18.11 10.99
C GLU A 30 -1.63 18.01 9.54
N PHE A 31 -1.43 16.85 8.88
CA PHE A 31 -1.73 16.61 7.47
C PHE A 31 -2.92 15.65 7.28
N THR A 32 -3.22 15.33 6.03
CA THR A 32 -4.27 14.37 5.69
C THR A 32 -3.69 12.96 5.72
N LEU A 33 -4.33 12.05 6.47
CA LEU A 33 -3.98 10.63 6.49
C LEU A 33 -5.00 9.85 5.66
N LEU A 34 -4.54 9.28 4.55
CA LEU A 34 -5.31 8.41 3.65
C LEU A 34 -5.20 6.94 4.05
N GLY A 35 -6.10 6.11 3.55
CA GLY A 35 -6.07 4.64 3.70
C GLY A 35 -6.70 4.13 4.99
N ARG A 36 -7.26 4.98 5.85
CA ARG A 36 -7.85 4.58 7.13
C ARG A 36 -9.24 3.96 6.96
N PRO A 37 -9.43 2.67 7.29
CA PRO A 37 -10.75 2.03 7.18
C PRO A 37 -11.75 2.53 8.23
N MET A 38 -11.28 2.93 9.41
CA MET A 38 -12.12 3.36 10.54
C MET A 38 -11.53 4.63 11.19
N PRO A 39 -12.20 5.78 11.11
CA PRO A 39 -11.67 7.06 11.61
C PRO A 39 -11.54 7.12 13.14
N ASN A 40 -12.26 6.28 13.88
CA ASN A 40 -12.20 6.17 15.34
C ASN A 40 -11.10 5.22 15.87
N ALA A 41 -10.31 4.60 14.99
CA ALA A 41 -9.11 3.88 15.40
C ALA A 41 -8.02 4.84 15.89
N THR A 42 -7.06 4.35 16.68
CA THR A 42 -5.81 5.10 16.93
C THR A 42 -5.13 5.42 15.60
N VAL A 43 -4.42 6.54 15.55
CA VAL A 43 -3.97 7.15 14.29
C VAL A 43 -3.15 6.22 13.39
N TYR A 44 -2.38 5.30 13.99
CA TYR A 44 -1.52 4.35 13.26
C TYR A 44 -2.10 2.93 13.15
N GLN A 45 -3.36 2.70 13.55
CA GLN A 45 -4.00 1.38 13.51
C GLN A 45 -5.18 1.38 12.54
N ARG A 46 -5.40 0.25 11.89
CA ARG A 46 -6.52 0.08 10.96
C ARG A 46 -7.86 -0.04 11.67
N PHE A 47 -7.89 -0.62 12.88
CA PHE A 47 -9.12 -0.87 13.65
C PHE A 47 -9.02 -0.34 15.08
N PRO A 48 -10.13 0.15 15.67
CA PRO A 48 -10.18 0.57 17.06
C PRO A 48 -10.23 -0.63 18.01
N ASP A 49 -9.74 -0.44 19.23
CA ASP A 49 -9.71 -1.47 20.28
C ASP A 49 -11.11 -2.03 20.62
N THR A 50 -12.17 -1.25 20.40
CA THR A 50 -13.56 -1.64 20.66
C THR A 50 -14.03 -2.87 19.88
N ILE A 51 -13.44 -3.15 18.72
CA ILE A 51 -13.80 -4.33 17.91
C ILE A 51 -12.83 -5.52 18.06
N LYS A 52 -11.84 -5.40 18.94
CA LYS A 52 -10.80 -6.44 19.14
C LYS A 52 -11.40 -7.84 19.34
N ASN A 53 -12.40 -7.94 20.20
CA ASN A 53 -13.00 -9.24 20.56
C ASN A 53 -13.96 -9.79 19.49
N LEU A 54 -14.26 -9.01 18.43
CA LEU A 54 -15.08 -9.43 17.29
C LEU A 54 -14.23 -10.03 16.16
N LEU A 55 -12.90 -9.90 16.25
CA LEU A 55 -11.97 -10.35 15.23
C LEU A 55 -11.18 -11.59 15.70
N ARG A 56 -10.78 -12.41 14.74
CA ARG A 56 -9.77 -13.43 15.04
C ARG A 56 -8.47 -12.74 15.48
N LYS A 57 -7.82 -13.32 16.49
CA LYS A 57 -6.60 -12.74 17.06
C LYS A 57 -5.53 -12.37 16.01
N PRO A 58 -5.20 -13.22 15.00
CA PRO A 58 -4.21 -12.84 13.99
C PRO A 58 -4.64 -11.63 13.12
N VAL A 59 -5.93 -11.50 12.81
CA VAL A 59 -6.46 -10.34 12.07
C VAL A 59 -6.32 -9.08 12.92
N TRP A 60 -6.67 -9.16 14.20
CA TRP A 60 -6.48 -8.06 15.15
C TRP A 60 -5.01 -7.65 15.28
N ASP A 61 -4.10 -8.60 15.44
CA ASP A 61 -2.67 -8.31 15.60
C ASP A 61 -2.10 -7.63 14.35
N LEU A 62 -2.46 -8.10 13.15
CA LEU A 62 -2.06 -7.50 11.88
C LEU A 62 -2.71 -6.12 11.65
N SER A 63 -3.89 -5.85 12.21
CA SER A 63 -4.56 -4.57 12.05
C SER A 63 -3.84 -3.40 12.73
N LYS A 64 -2.87 -3.68 13.60
CA LYS A 64 -2.01 -2.66 14.23
C LYS A 64 -0.96 -2.08 13.28
N ASN A 65 -0.68 -2.75 12.17
CA ASN A 65 0.19 -2.21 11.14
C ASN A 65 -0.58 -1.18 10.30
N PRO A 66 0.00 -0.01 10.00
CA PRO A 66 -0.63 1.03 9.18
C PRO A 66 -0.55 0.71 7.69
N THR A 67 -0.76 -0.55 7.33
CA THR A 67 -0.69 -1.05 5.95
C THR A 67 -1.58 -0.24 5.02
N GLY A 68 -0.98 0.31 3.97
CA GLY A 68 -1.67 1.12 2.98
C GLY A 68 -1.98 2.56 3.43
N PHE A 69 -1.53 2.99 4.62
CA PHE A 69 -1.68 4.38 5.03
C PHE A 69 -0.67 5.28 4.31
N ALA A 70 -1.12 6.47 3.92
CA ALA A 70 -0.26 7.49 3.35
C ALA A 70 -0.55 8.87 3.95
N VAL A 71 0.50 9.57 4.37
CA VAL A 71 0.40 10.99 4.72
C VAL A 71 0.41 11.81 3.43
N TYR A 72 -0.65 12.58 3.23
CA TYR A 72 -0.84 13.43 2.06
C TYR A 72 -0.65 14.90 2.45
N PHE A 73 0.35 15.55 1.87
CA PHE A 73 0.75 16.92 2.18
C PHE A 73 1.27 17.65 0.94
N GLU A 74 1.44 18.96 1.07
CA GLU A 74 1.98 19.84 0.03
C GLU A 74 3.11 20.69 0.61
N THR A 75 4.21 20.85 -0.13
CA THR A 75 5.36 21.64 0.31
C THR A 75 6.16 22.20 -0.87
N ASN A 76 6.85 23.31 -0.62
CA ASN A 76 7.87 23.88 -1.50
C ASN A 76 9.30 23.64 -0.98
N ALA A 77 9.47 22.74 -0.04
CA ALA A 77 10.77 22.41 0.52
C ALA A 77 11.76 21.90 -0.56
N LYS A 78 13.03 22.22 -0.37
CA LYS A 78 14.13 21.70 -1.22
C LYS A 78 14.67 20.38 -0.69
N GLN A 79 14.29 20.01 0.54
CA GLN A 79 14.56 18.69 1.10
C GLN A 79 13.38 18.23 1.96
N ILE A 80 13.14 16.91 1.97
CA ILE A 80 12.18 16.26 2.86
C ILE A 80 12.91 15.15 3.61
N SER A 81 12.81 15.18 4.93
CA SER A 81 13.31 14.16 5.84
C SER A 81 12.17 13.60 6.68
N ALA A 82 12.40 12.51 7.37
CA ALA A 82 11.43 11.97 8.30
C ALA A 82 12.12 11.39 9.54
N LYS A 83 11.40 11.47 10.68
CA LYS A 83 11.65 10.72 11.90
C LYS A 83 10.43 9.89 12.21
N TRP A 84 10.64 8.59 12.45
CA TRP A 84 9.52 7.73 12.79
C TRP A 84 9.94 6.65 13.78
N LYS A 85 8.96 6.21 14.57
CA LYS A 85 9.15 5.14 15.54
C LYS A 85 8.36 3.92 15.12
N THR A 86 9.01 2.78 15.03
CA THR A 86 8.41 1.48 14.71
C THR A 86 8.55 0.50 15.88
N GLY A 87 7.78 -0.58 15.84
CA GLY A 87 8.04 -1.73 16.70
C GLY A 87 9.38 -2.41 16.39
N SER A 88 9.71 -3.43 17.15
CA SER A 88 10.95 -4.22 17.05
C SER A 88 10.69 -5.63 16.54
N SER A 89 9.93 -5.79 15.46
CA SER A 89 9.53 -7.08 14.96
C SER A 89 10.65 -7.90 14.32
N VAL A 90 10.31 -9.15 14.07
CA VAL A 90 11.17 -10.15 13.43
C VAL A 90 11.48 -9.77 11.98
N VAL A 91 12.71 -10.03 11.54
CA VAL A 91 13.10 -9.94 10.13
C VAL A 91 12.47 -11.09 9.35
N PHE A 92 11.72 -10.78 8.31
CA PHE A 92 11.21 -11.77 7.36
C PHE A 92 12.29 -12.10 6.33
N GLN A 93 12.45 -13.39 5.99
CA GLN A 93 13.50 -13.80 5.05
C GLN A 93 13.25 -13.34 3.60
N HIS A 94 11.98 -13.16 3.22
CA HIS A 94 11.55 -12.83 1.85
C HIS A 94 10.92 -11.43 1.74
N VAL A 95 11.00 -10.60 2.78
CA VAL A 95 10.39 -9.26 2.80
C VAL A 95 11.47 -8.21 3.06
N ALA A 96 11.55 -7.20 2.20
CA ALA A 96 12.53 -6.14 2.32
C ALA A 96 12.31 -5.29 3.58
N GLY A 97 13.40 -4.91 4.27
CA GLY A 97 13.33 -4.02 5.43
C GLY A 97 12.64 -2.68 5.13
N THR A 98 12.78 -2.20 3.90
CA THR A 98 12.12 -0.98 3.39
C THR A 98 10.59 -1.12 3.31
N LEU A 99 10.04 -2.31 3.10
CA LEU A 99 8.61 -2.58 3.20
C LEU A 99 8.18 -2.71 4.66
N VAL A 100 8.97 -3.46 5.46
CA VAL A 100 8.60 -3.79 6.85
C VAL A 100 8.51 -2.56 7.71
N LYS A 101 9.55 -1.69 7.69
CA LYS A 101 9.73 -0.54 8.60
C LYS A 101 9.98 0.78 7.89
N GLY A 102 10.15 0.76 6.57
CA GLY A 102 10.51 1.95 5.80
C GLY A 102 9.33 2.84 5.47
N LEU A 103 9.67 4.02 4.96
CA LEU A 103 8.72 4.99 4.39
C LEU A 103 8.96 5.11 2.90
N ASP A 104 7.91 5.42 2.12
CA ASP A 104 8.00 5.51 0.67
C ASP A 104 7.35 6.79 0.15
N LEU A 105 8.16 7.71 -0.38
CA LEU A 105 7.72 9.04 -0.80
C LEU A 105 7.48 9.10 -2.30
N TYR A 106 6.30 9.59 -2.67
CA TYR A 106 5.93 9.95 -4.05
C TYR A 106 5.61 11.44 -4.13
N GLY A 107 6.04 12.08 -5.21
CA GLY A 107 5.71 13.46 -5.55
C GLY A 107 4.82 13.53 -6.79
N LEU A 108 3.85 14.44 -6.78
CA LEU A 108 2.98 14.71 -7.93
C LEU A 108 3.64 15.75 -8.84
N ASP A 109 3.89 15.40 -10.08
CA ASP A 109 4.39 16.31 -11.10
C ASP A 109 3.58 16.16 -12.40
N ASN A 110 3.03 17.28 -12.88
CA ASN A 110 2.18 17.32 -14.10
C ASN A 110 1.08 16.24 -14.10
N GLY A 111 0.40 16.03 -12.96
CA GLY A 111 -0.70 15.06 -12.82
C GLY A 111 -0.27 13.61 -12.72
N THR A 112 1.02 13.32 -12.63
CA THR A 112 1.58 11.98 -12.51
C THR A 112 2.38 11.82 -11.21
N TRP A 113 2.15 10.74 -10.47
CA TRP A 113 2.89 10.40 -9.27
C TRP A 113 4.21 9.71 -9.62
N TYR A 114 5.32 10.30 -9.19
CA TYR A 114 6.66 9.75 -9.35
C TYR A 114 7.26 9.38 -8.00
N PHE A 115 8.04 8.31 -7.98
CA PHE A 115 8.87 7.98 -6.83
C PHE A 115 9.86 9.11 -6.56
N ALA A 116 9.84 9.64 -5.34
CA ALA A 116 10.71 10.75 -4.93
C ALA A 116 11.79 10.32 -3.94
N GLY A 117 11.51 9.32 -3.08
CA GLY A 117 12.50 8.88 -2.12
C GLY A 117 12.01 7.78 -1.19
N VAL A 118 12.94 7.21 -0.42
CA VAL A 118 12.66 6.12 0.53
C VAL A 118 13.32 6.36 1.88
N GLY A 119 12.55 6.22 2.96
CA GLY A 119 13.06 6.14 4.32
C GLY A 119 13.56 4.75 4.62
N LYS A 120 14.87 4.49 4.44
CA LYS A 120 15.48 3.20 4.77
C LYS A 120 15.58 3.06 6.29
N PRO A 121 15.05 1.98 6.89
CA PRO A 121 15.21 1.76 8.32
C PRO A 121 16.70 1.52 8.64
N ASN A 122 17.20 2.23 9.62
CA ASN A 122 18.62 2.23 10.00
C ASN A 122 18.86 1.94 11.50
N ALA A 123 17.79 1.69 12.25
CA ALA A 123 17.84 1.35 13.67
C ALA A 123 16.70 0.37 14.04
N PRO A 124 16.76 -0.29 15.22
CA PRO A 124 15.72 -1.23 15.63
C PRO A 124 14.33 -0.60 15.78
N VAL A 125 14.23 0.62 16.35
CA VAL A 125 12.97 1.27 16.74
C VAL A 125 12.87 2.71 16.23
N TYR A 126 13.84 3.56 16.53
CA TYR A 126 13.82 4.97 16.13
C TYR A 126 14.57 5.16 14.83
N GLN A 127 13.86 5.63 13.84
CA GLN A 127 14.37 5.84 12.48
C GLN A 127 14.49 7.32 12.18
N GLU A 128 15.50 7.67 11.39
CA GLU A 128 15.65 9.00 10.81
C GLU A 128 16.29 8.87 9.41
N ALA A 129 15.73 9.53 8.41
CA ALA A 129 16.28 9.54 7.07
C ALA A 129 15.97 10.82 6.31
N ASN A 130 16.90 11.24 5.46
CA ASN A 130 16.58 12.14 4.36
C ASN A 130 15.89 11.31 3.26
N LEU A 131 14.68 11.70 2.87
CA LEU A 131 13.91 11.03 1.82
C LEU A 131 14.34 11.55 0.45
N VAL A 132 14.37 12.87 0.30
CA VAL A 132 14.80 13.56 -0.92
C VAL A 132 15.45 14.91 -0.56
N LYS A 133 16.38 15.37 -1.38
CA LYS A 133 17.07 16.66 -1.24
C LYS A 133 17.42 17.25 -2.62
N ASP A 134 17.91 18.47 -2.61
CA ASP A 134 18.31 19.20 -3.81
C ASP A 134 17.16 19.41 -4.82
N MET A 135 15.93 19.60 -4.28
CA MET A 135 14.74 19.92 -5.07
C MET A 135 14.72 21.39 -5.50
N ASP A 136 13.91 21.70 -6.49
CA ASP A 136 13.80 23.04 -7.11
C ASP A 136 13.02 24.07 -6.29
N GLY A 137 12.35 23.65 -5.20
CA GLY A 137 11.55 24.53 -4.34
C GLY A 137 10.17 24.89 -4.91
N GLN A 138 9.70 24.21 -5.96
CA GLN A 138 8.33 24.35 -6.42
C GLN A 138 7.36 23.67 -5.48
N ILE A 139 6.16 24.26 -5.33
CA ILE A 139 5.09 23.65 -4.54
C ILE A 139 4.62 22.39 -5.26
N ARG A 140 4.65 21.24 -4.56
CA ARG A 140 4.14 19.97 -5.04
C ARG A 140 3.42 19.22 -3.93
N GLN A 141 2.52 18.36 -4.34
CA GLN A 141 1.84 17.40 -3.45
C GLN A 141 2.67 16.12 -3.32
N TYR A 142 2.62 15.54 -2.13
CA TYR A 142 3.39 14.35 -1.80
C TYR A 142 2.51 13.31 -1.08
N LEU A 143 2.76 12.02 -1.37
CA LEU A 143 2.27 10.88 -0.61
C LEU A 143 3.44 10.21 0.08
N LEU A 144 3.39 10.10 1.40
CA LEU A 144 4.36 9.38 2.21
C LEU A 144 3.69 8.14 2.78
N TYR A 145 3.91 6.97 2.14
CA TYR A 145 3.39 5.69 2.60
C TYR A 145 4.12 5.22 3.85
N LEU A 146 3.35 4.65 4.78
CA LEU A 146 3.80 4.12 6.06
C LEU A 146 4.23 2.65 5.92
N PRO A 147 4.91 2.07 6.95
CA PRO A 147 5.29 0.66 6.98
C PRO A 147 4.10 -0.30 6.82
N ASP A 148 4.26 -1.35 6.01
CA ASP A 148 3.18 -2.33 5.79
C ASP A 148 3.19 -3.51 6.75
N TYR A 149 4.34 -3.82 7.39
CA TYR A 149 4.53 -5.04 8.18
C TYR A 149 5.02 -4.80 9.61
N GLU A 150 5.06 -3.53 10.04
CA GLU A 150 5.42 -3.18 11.41
C GLU A 150 4.50 -2.09 11.94
N THR A 151 4.35 -2.01 13.26
CA THR A 151 3.64 -0.90 13.89
C THR A 151 4.40 0.41 13.69
N CYS A 152 3.67 1.50 13.64
CA CYS A 152 4.21 2.84 13.68
C CYS A 152 3.60 3.57 14.88
N ASP A 153 4.44 4.17 15.73
CA ASP A 153 3.99 4.85 16.95
C ASP A 153 4.04 6.37 16.81
N SER A 154 4.94 6.88 15.94
CA SER A 154 5.06 8.30 15.62
C SER A 154 5.71 8.50 14.25
N LEU A 155 5.35 9.60 13.59
CA LEU A 155 5.96 10.04 12.33
C LEU A 155 5.98 11.57 12.29
N PHE A 156 7.17 12.10 12.04
CA PHE A 156 7.39 13.53 11.83
C PHE A 156 8.02 13.74 10.46
N ILE A 157 7.52 14.75 9.73
CA ILE A 157 8.05 15.17 8.43
C ILE A 157 8.93 16.40 8.68
N GLY A 158 10.18 16.33 8.25
CA GLY A 158 11.17 17.40 8.39
C GLY A 158 11.40 18.13 7.08
N ILE A 159 11.36 19.45 7.12
CA ILE A 159 11.69 20.35 6.01
C ILE A 159 12.69 21.41 6.50
N GLU A 160 13.38 22.11 5.61
CA GLU A 160 14.24 23.23 5.99
C GLU A 160 13.44 24.41 6.55
N GLU A 161 14.02 25.11 7.51
CA GLU A 161 13.42 26.31 8.11
C GLU A 161 13.13 27.36 7.03
N GLY A 162 11.89 27.90 7.06
CA GLY A 162 11.41 28.88 6.10
C GLY A 162 10.67 28.28 4.88
N ALA A 163 10.75 26.97 4.65
CA ALA A 163 9.87 26.32 3.69
C ALA A 163 8.44 26.16 4.22
N ALA A 164 7.46 26.13 3.34
CA ALA A 164 6.06 25.91 3.70
C ALA A 164 5.70 24.44 3.58
N ILE A 165 4.87 23.93 4.52
CA ILE A 165 4.25 22.61 4.45
C ILE A 165 2.83 22.69 5.02
N TYR A 166 1.86 22.09 4.34
CA TYR A 166 0.44 22.16 4.72
C TYR A 166 -0.37 21.03 4.09
N LYS A 167 -1.65 20.91 4.47
CA LYS A 167 -2.60 20.04 3.76
C LYS A 167 -2.78 20.54 2.33
N PRO A 168 -2.85 19.67 1.32
CA PRO A 168 -3.02 20.10 -0.06
C PRO A 168 -4.23 21.01 -0.22
N GLN A 169 -4.04 22.14 -0.88
CA GLN A 169 -5.12 23.10 -1.16
C GLN A 169 -6.11 22.54 -2.17
N GLN A 170 -5.62 21.79 -3.15
CA GLN A 170 -6.43 21.05 -4.10
C GLN A 170 -6.22 19.56 -3.89
N ASN A 171 -7.26 18.85 -3.45
CA ASN A 171 -7.15 17.42 -3.19
C ASN A 171 -7.18 16.63 -4.49
N TYR A 172 -6.10 15.92 -4.82
CA TYR A 172 -6.00 15.05 -6.00
C TYR A 172 -7.06 13.92 -6.01
N PHE A 173 -7.51 13.49 -4.83
CA PHE A 173 -8.48 12.40 -4.65
C PHE A 173 -9.92 12.91 -4.46
N GLU A 174 -10.17 14.21 -4.63
CA GLU A 174 -11.48 14.82 -4.37
C GLU A 174 -12.58 14.24 -5.27
N GLY A 175 -13.76 14.05 -4.68
CA GLY A 175 -14.94 13.57 -5.41
C GLY A 175 -14.96 12.08 -5.71
N GLN A 176 -13.91 11.33 -5.35
CA GLN A 176 -13.85 9.89 -5.56
C GLN A 176 -14.06 9.13 -4.25
N LYS A 177 -15.01 8.18 -4.24
CA LYS A 177 -15.14 7.23 -3.12
C LYS A 177 -13.99 6.23 -3.13
N PRO A 178 -13.46 5.80 -1.97
CA PRO A 178 -12.32 4.89 -1.90
C PRO A 178 -12.59 3.54 -2.53
N LEU A 179 -11.53 2.92 -3.05
CA LEU A 179 -11.48 1.51 -3.38
C LEU A 179 -11.13 0.73 -2.10
N VAL A 180 -11.86 -0.32 -1.78
CA VAL A 180 -11.52 -1.21 -0.64
C VAL A 180 -11.00 -2.53 -1.18
N VAL A 181 -9.78 -2.91 -0.80
CA VAL A 181 -9.14 -4.15 -1.22
C VAL A 181 -8.94 -5.06 -0.01
N TYR A 182 -9.66 -6.18 0.04
CA TYR A 182 -9.57 -7.17 1.11
C TYR A 182 -8.88 -8.44 0.62
N GLY A 183 -7.88 -8.90 1.36
CA GLY A 183 -7.20 -10.14 1.00
C GLY A 183 -6.05 -10.55 1.92
N THR A 184 -5.04 -11.12 1.31
CA THR A 184 -3.97 -11.90 1.92
C THR A 184 -2.69 -11.08 2.15
N SER A 185 -1.55 -11.78 2.34
CA SER A 185 -0.21 -11.18 2.32
C SER A 185 0.09 -10.45 1.00
N ILE A 186 -0.46 -10.90 -0.12
CA ILE A 186 -0.28 -10.24 -1.42
C ILE A 186 -0.95 -8.87 -1.42
N VAL A 187 -2.17 -8.76 -0.88
CA VAL A 187 -2.84 -7.47 -0.69
C VAL A 187 -2.07 -6.59 0.29
N GLN A 188 -1.59 -7.16 1.40
CA GLN A 188 -0.78 -6.44 2.39
C GLN A 188 0.54 -5.92 1.80
N GLY A 189 1.03 -6.52 0.70
CA GLY A 189 2.23 -6.10 -0.01
C GLY A 189 3.45 -6.96 0.23
N ALA A 190 3.31 -8.19 0.77
CA ALA A 190 4.45 -9.07 1.07
C ALA A 190 5.37 -9.25 -0.14
N SER A 191 6.66 -9.02 0.08
CA SER A 191 7.76 -9.06 -0.90
C SER A 191 7.83 -7.91 -1.90
N ALA A 192 6.94 -6.91 -1.83
CA ALA A 192 7.22 -5.62 -2.45
C ALA A 192 8.50 -5.01 -1.84
N MET A 193 9.28 -4.29 -2.62
CA MET A 193 10.52 -3.69 -2.12
C MET A 193 10.27 -2.51 -1.17
N ARG A 194 9.08 -1.88 -1.21
CA ARG A 194 8.67 -0.71 -0.40
C ARG A 194 7.14 -0.54 -0.43
N PRO A 195 6.52 0.15 0.53
CA PRO A 195 5.06 0.20 0.68
C PRO A 195 4.29 0.66 -0.57
N GLY A 196 4.77 1.69 -1.25
CA GLY A 196 4.14 2.17 -2.48
C GLY A 196 4.20 1.21 -3.67
N MET A 197 4.93 0.09 -3.57
CA MET A 197 4.96 -0.95 -4.61
C MET A 197 3.93 -2.06 -4.38
N ALA A 198 3.30 -2.15 -3.21
CA ALA A 198 2.13 -2.99 -3.02
C ALA A 198 1.03 -2.61 -4.02
N TYR A 199 0.32 -3.60 -4.60
CA TYR A 199 -0.62 -3.29 -5.69
C TYR A 199 -1.78 -2.36 -5.29
N PRO A 200 -2.30 -2.36 -4.04
CA PRO A 200 -3.30 -1.37 -3.64
C PRO A 200 -2.79 0.06 -3.69
N ALA A 201 -1.54 0.31 -3.26
CA ALA A 201 -0.90 1.62 -3.36
C ALA A 201 -0.62 2.04 -4.82
N GLN A 202 -0.30 1.09 -5.70
CA GLN A 202 -0.18 1.38 -7.13
C GLN A 202 -1.54 1.72 -7.75
N LEU A 203 -2.62 1.00 -7.40
CA LEU A 203 -3.99 1.30 -7.84
C LEU A 203 -4.43 2.70 -7.39
N GLU A 204 -4.13 3.09 -6.14
CA GLU A 204 -4.42 4.43 -5.61
C GLU A 204 -3.89 5.53 -6.53
N ARG A 205 -2.60 5.49 -6.83
CA ARG A 205 -1.96 6.51 -7.68
C ARG A 205 -2.41 6.47 -9.14
N ARG A 206 -2.70 5.28 -9.68
CA ARG A 206 -3.10 5.09 -11.09
C ARG A 206 -4.56 5.42 -11.36
N LEU A 207 -5.43 5.17 -10.37
CA LEU A 207 -6.86 5.48 -10.46
C LEU A 207 -7.19 6.91 -9.99
N GLY A 208 -6.26 7.59 -9.32
CA GLY A 208 -6.53 8.88 -8.66
C GLY A 208 -7.59 8.75 -7.57
N ARG A 209 -7.57 7.63 -6.83
CA ARG A 209 -8.62 7.27 -5.88
C ARG A 209 -7.99 6.64 -4.64
N GLU A 210 -8.36 7.16 -3.46
CA GLU A 210 -7.93 6.56 -2.18
C GLU A 210 -8.20 5.05 -2.19
N THR A 211 -7.22 4.27 -1.73
CA THR A 211 -7.34 2.82 -1.64
C THR A 211 -7.13 2.35 -0.20
N ILE A 212 -8.16 1.72 0.36
CA ILE A 212 -8.12 1.16 1.71
C ILE A 212 -7.62 -0.28 1.62
N ASN A 213 -6.43 -0.53 2.18
CA ASN A 213 -5.79 -1.84 2.18
C ASN A 213 -6.21 -2.66 3.42
N LEU A 214 -7.03 -3.68 3.19
CA LEU A 214 -7.42 -4.69 4.17
C LEU A 214 -6.73 -6.04 3.90
N GLY A 215 -5.44 -5.99 3.59
CA GLY A 215 -4.57 -7.16 3.50
C GLY A 215 -4.19 -7.69 4.88
N PHE A 216 -4.32 -9.00 5.07
CA PHE A 216 -3.97 -9.70 6.31
C PHE A 216 -3.17 -10.95 5.97
N SER A 217 -1.86 -10.88 6.15
CA SER A 217 -0.90 -11.95 5.81
C SER A 217 -1.29 -13.29 6.47
N GLY A 218 -1.51 -14.33 5.64
CA GLY A 218 -1.98 -15.64 6.09
C GLY A 218 -3.44 -15.68 6.57
N ASN A 219 -4.15 -14.54 6.61
CA ASN A 219 -5.43 -14.38 7.31
C ASN A 219 -6.55 -13.72 6.50
N GLY A 220 -6.37 -13.51 5.21
CA GLY A 220 -7.45 -13.13 4.29
C GLY A 220 -8.38 -14.32 4.04
N GLN A 221 -9.30 -14.60 4.97
CA GLN A 221 -10.05 -15.87 5.02
C GLN A 221 -11.58 -15.68 4.96
N LEU A 222 -12.07 -14.62 4.33
CA LEU A 222 -13.49 -14.31 4.17
C LEU A 222 -14.23 -14.32 5.52
N ASP A 223 -13.69 -13.62 6.50
CA ASP A 223 -14.32 -13.52 7.82
C ASP A 223 -15.53 -12.59 7.77
N SER A 224 -16.67 -13.06 8.29
CA SER A 224 -17.95 -12.34 8.30
C SER A 224 -17.84 -10.91 8.89
N MET A 225 -17.03 -10.72 9.95
CA MET A 225 -16.84 -9.39 10.54
C MET A 225 -16.13 -8.42 9.58
N LEU A 226 -15.28 -8.91 8.67
CA LEU A 226 -14.65 -8.05 7.65
C LEU A 226 -15.70 -7.55 6.64
N ALA A 227 -16.73 -8.33 6.30
CA ALA A 227 -17.84 -7.84 5.48
C ALA A 227 -18.60 -6.70 6.19
N VAL A 228 -18.81 -6.79 7.51
CA VAL A 228 -19.42 -5.71 8.30
C VAL A 228 -18.53 -4.47 8.33
N ILE A 229 -17.23 -4.62 8.58
CA ILE A 229 -16.27 -3.49 8.59
C ILE A 229 -16.24 -2.81 7.21
N MET A 230 -16.12 -3.58 6.14
CA MET A 230 -16.11 -3.06 4.76
C MET A 230 -17.39 -2.31 4.43
N SER A 231 -18.54 -2.81 4.87
CA SER A 231 -19.83 -2.13 4.65
C SER A 231 -19.96 -0.78 5.39
N GLY A 232 -19.16 -0.55 6.43
CA GLY A 232 -19.08 0.74 7.11
C GLY A 232 -18.35 1.82 6.31
N ILE A 233 -17.62 1.44 5.26
CA ILE A 233 -16.87 2.35 4.38
C ILE A 233 -17.77 2.77 3.22
N ASP A 234 -17.80 4.06 2.89
CA ASP A 234 -18.50 4.55 1.69
C ASP A 234 -17.64 4.30 0.43
N ALA A 235 -17.52 3.04 0.07
CA ALA A 235 -16.64 2.55 -1.00
C ALA A 235 -17.26 2.72 -2.39
N SER A 236 -16.40 2.93 -3.40
CA SER A 236 -16.76 2.85 -4.81
C SER A 236 -16.84 1.40 -5.31
N MET A 237 -16.03 0.51 -4.75
CA MET A 237 -15.95 -0.91 -5.10
C MET A 237 -15.24 -1.69 -4.00
N TYR A 238 -15.59 -2.97 -3.84
CA TYR A 238 -14.88 -3.96 -3.04
C TYR A 238 -14.12 -4.92 -3.95
N VAL A 239 -12.82 -5.05 -3.76
CA VAL A 239 -11.96 -6.06 -4.41
C VAL A 239 -11.66 -7.15 -3.40
N ILE A 240 -12.02 -8.40 -3.70
CA ILE A 240 -11.87 -9.56 -2.82
C ILE A 240 -10.80 -10.49 -3.41
N ASP A 241 -9.62 -10.51 -2.79
CA ASP A 241 -8.44 -11.27 -3.21
C ASP A 241 -7.96 -12.17 -2.05
N CYS A 242 -8.81 -13.14 -1.67
CA CYS A 242 -8.59 -14.02 -0.53
C CYS A 242 -8.13 -15.44 -0.90
N GLY A 243 -8.14 -15.80 -2.19
CA GLY A 243 -7.87 -17.16 -2.68
C GLY A 243 -6.62 -17.82 -2.10
N PRO A 244 -5.46 -17.16 -2.03
CA PRO A 244 -4.23 -17.76 -1.50
C PRO A 244 -4.31 -18.32 -0.07
N ASN A 245 -5.14 -17.75 0.80
CA ASN A 245 -5.26 -18.16 2.20
C ASN A 245 -6.42 -19.15 2.47
N LEU A 246 -7.12 -19.60 1.43
CA LEU A 246 -8.21 -20.54 1.57
C LEU A 246 -7.76 -21.97 1.22
N THR A 247 -8.24 -22.94 2.00
CA THR A 247 -8.34 -24.32 1.53
C THR A 247 -9.61 -24.48 0.69
N PRO A 248 -9.74 -25.52 -0.16
CA PRO A 248 -11.00 -25.78 -0.88
C PRO A 248 -12.22 -25.86 0.05
N ALA A 249 -12.10 -26.55 1.19
CA ALA A 249 -13.17 -26.64 2.18
C ALA A 249 -13.55 -25.27 2.79
N MET A 250 -12.58 -24.39 3.06
CA MET A 250 -12.85 -23.02 3.52
C MET A 250 -13.51 -22.19 2.42
N ALA A 251 -13.04 -22.31 1.18
CA ALA A 251 -13.62 -21.58 0.06
C ALA A 251 -15.09 -21.98 -0.15
N GLU A 252 -15.40 -23.28 -0.13
CA GLU A 252 -16.76 -23.80 -0.23
C GLU A 252 -17.66 -23.27 0.89
N ALA A 253 -17.18 -23.32 2.13
CA ALA A 253 -17.98 -22.93 3.29
C ALA A 253 -18.22 -21.42 3.39
N LYS A 254 -17.28 -20.57 2.90
CA LYS A 254 -17.28 -19.15 3.24
C LYS A 254 -17.60 -18.23 2.07
N THR A 255 -17.29 -18.59 0.82
CA THR A 255 -17.37 -17.64 -0.31
C THR A 255 -18.79 -17.11 -0.52
N VAL A 256 -19.77 -17.99 -0.68
CA VAL A 256 -21.16 -17.57 -0.91
C VAL A 256 -21.73 -16.82 0.30
N PRO A 257 -21.59 -17.29 1.55
CA PRO A 257 -22.08 -16.54 2.72
C PRO A 257 -21.47 -15.15 2.86
N PHE A 258 -20.16 -15.01 2.66
CA PHE A 258 -19.47 -13.72 2.74
C PHE A 258 -19.97 -12.73 1.69
N LEU A 259 -20.07 -13.16 0.43
CA LEU A 259 -20.52 -12.30 -0.68
C LEU A 259 -22.00 -11.89 -0.52
N ARG A 260 -22.87 -12.82 -0.10
CA ARG A 260 -24.27 -12.47 0.21
C ARG A 260 -24.38 -11.46 1.33
N GLN A 261 -23.61 -11.64 2.41
CA GLN A 261 -23.60 -10.71 3.54
C GLN A 261 -23.14 -9.31 3.11
N LEU A 262 -22.02 -9.22 2.39
CA LEU A 262 -21.48 -7.93 1.92
C LEU A 262 -22.48 -7.24 0.97
N HIS A 263 -23.05 -7.98 0.02
CA HIS A 263 -24.07 -7.46 -0.89
C HIS A 263 -25.35 -7.02 -0.15
N ALA A 264 -25.83 -7.79 0.82
CA ALA A 264 -27.01 -7.42 1.60
C ALA A 264 -26.81 -6.11 2.38
N LEU A 265 -25.58 -5.88 2.88
CA LEU A 265 -25.21 -4.64 3.59
C LEU A 265 -25.01 -3.45 2.63
N LYS A 266 -24.54 -3.69 1.40
CA LYS A 266 -24.21 -2.65 0.39
C LYS A 266 -24.60 -3.14 -1.02
N PRO A 267 -25.90 -3.20 -1.34
CA PRO A 267 -26.38 -3.83 -2.58
C PRO A 267 -25.98 -3.11 -3.87
N SER A 268 -25.73 -1.80 -3.80
CA SER A 268 -25.34 -0.98 -4.96
C SER A 268 -23.83 -0.89 -5.21
N VAL A 269 -23.00 -1.33 -4.25
CA VAL A 269 -21.54 -1.24 -4.40
C VAL A 269 -21.02 -2.45 -5.17
N PRO A 270 -20.29 -2.27 -6.28
CA PRO A 270 -19.71 -3.37 -7.03
C PRO A 270 -18.74 -4.21 -6.18
N ILE A 271 -18.77 -5.52 -6.38
CA ILE A 271 -17.84 -6.47 -5.76
C ILE A 271 -17.07 -7.17 -6.89
N LEU A 272 -15.75 -7.08 -6.87
CA LEU A 272 -14.85 -7.76 -7.78
C LEU A 272 -14.16 -8.92 -7.06
N ILE A 273 -14.46 -10.16 -7.45
CA ILE A 273 -13.72 -11.34 -7.00
C ILE A 273 -12.49 -11.50 -7.88
N VAL A 274 -11.33 -11.66 -7.27
CA VAL A 274 -10.07 -11.99 -7.95
C VAL A 274 -9.73 -13.45 -7.66
N GLU A 275 -9.49 -14.24 -8.70
CA GLU A 275 -9.05 -15.62 -8.57
C GLU A 275 -7.67 -15.70 -7.90
N ASN A 276 -7.39 -16.84 -7.28
CA ASN A 276 -6.04 -17.17 -6.87
C ASN A 276 -5.14 -17.39 -8.11
N ILE A 277 -4.01 -16.71 -8.12
CA ILE A 277 -3.04 -16.77 -9.22
C ILE A 277 -2.43 -18.17 -9.30
N LEU A 278 -2.34 -18.71 -10.51
CA LEU A 278 -1.58 -19.92 -10.77
C LEU A 278 -0.09 -19.60 -10.83
N TYR A 279 0.58 -19.79 -9.71
CA TYR A 279 2.01 -19.47 -9.57
C TYR A 279 2.90 -20.34 -10.46
N PRO A 280 4.08 -19.86 -10.88
CA PRO A 280 5.01 -20.62 -11.70
C PRO A 280 5.41 -21.97 -11.10
N THR A 281 5.55 -22.05 -9.78
CA THR A 281 5.86 -23.28 -9.03
C THR A 281 4.80 -24.38 -9.19
N ALA A 282 3.56 -24.03 -9.51
CA ALA A 282 2.50 -24.98 -9.78
C ALA A 282 2.74 -25.85 -11.04
N LYS A 283 3.70 -25.48 -11.90
CA LYS A 283 4.17 -26.35 -12.98
C LYS A 283 4.82 -27.61 -12.44
N PHE A 284 5.48 -27.53 -11.30
CA PHE A 284 6.24 -28.62 -10.69
C PHE A 284 5.53 -29.20 -9.45
N ASN A 285 4.79 -28.38 -8.70
CA ASN A 285 4.04 -28.80 -7.53
C ASN A 285 2.57 -29.02 -7.88
N LEU A 286 2.22 -30.29 -8.17
CA LEU A 286 0.89 -30.67 -8.60
C LEU A 286 -0.17 -30.49 -7.49
N VAL A 287 0.21 -30.66 -6.22
CA VAL A 287 -0.69 -30.47 -5.08
C VAL A 287 -1.09 -28.99 -4.97
N THR A 288 -0.12 -28.08 -5.08
CA THR A 288 -0.38 -26.65 -5.12
C THR A 288 -1.27 -26.27 -6.31
N ARG A 289 -0.98 -26.81 -7.50
CA ARG A 289 -1.82 -26.58 -8.69
C ARG A 289 -3.24 -27.04 -8.51
N GLN A 290 -3.43 -28.24 -7.97
CA GLN A 290 -4.76 -28.78 -7.71
C GLN A 290 -5.52 -27.89 -6.72
N LYS A 291 -4.90 -27.52 -5.59
CA LYS A 291 -5.52 -26.62 -4.60
C LYS A 291 -5.97 -25.30 -5.21
N ILE A 292 -5.12 -24.67 -6.03
CA ILE A 292 -5.43 -23.39 -6.69
C ILE A 292 -6.63 -23.56 -7.63
N ASN A 293 -6.61 -24.58 -8.47
CA ASN A 293 -7.70 -24.87 -9.43
C ASN A 293 -9.03 -25.13 -8.71
N GLU A 294 -9.02 -25.90 -7.62
CA GLU A 294 -10.22 -26.20 -6.83
C GLU A 294 -10.80 -24.91 -6.21
N VAL A 295 -9.96 -24.05 -5.59
CA VAL A 295 -10.41 -22.76 -5.01
C VAL A 295 -10.98 -21.85 -6.10
N ASN A 296 -10.33 -21.75 -7.27
CA ASN A 296 -10.81 -20.94 -8.38
C ASN A 296 -12.12 -21.45 -8.95
N GLN A 297 -12.27 -22.78 -9.05
CA GLN A 297 -13.54 -23.37 -9.50
C GLN A 297 -14.69 -23.07 -8.54
N ILE A 298 -14.42 -23.13 -7.22
CA ILE A 298 -15.41 -22.75 -6.19
C ILE A 298 -15.78 -21.26 -6.32
N PHE A 299 -14.83 -20.37 -6.52
CA PHE A 299 -15.09 -18.95 -6.74
C PHE A 299 -15.94 -18.72 -8.00
N LYS A 300 -15.63 -19.40 -9.09
CA LYS A 300 -16.39 -19.32 -10.35
C LYS A 300 -17.81 -19.83 -10.21
N ASN A 301 -17.99 -20.93 -9.47
CA ASN A 301 -19.31 -21.49 -9.16
C ASN A 301 -20.12 -20.53 -8.29
N ALA A 302 -19.51 -19.95 -7.25
CA ALA A 302 -20.14 -18.95 -6.39
C ALA A 302 -20.55 -17.70 -7.18
N TYR A 303 -19.68 -17.18 -8.05
CA TYR A 303 -19.99 -16.08 -8.95
C TYR A 303 -21.21 -16.40 -9.84
N THR A 304 -21.20 -17.57 -10.50
CA THR A 304 -22.29 -17.99 -11.40
C THR A 304 -23.62 -18.14 -10.65
N LEU A 305 -23.60 -18.73 -9.46
CA LEU A 305 -24.78 -18.89 -8.60
C LEU A 305 -25.35 -17.51 -8.20
N LEU A 306 -24.51 -16.64 -7.66
CA LEU A 306 -24.96 -15.34 -7.14
C LEU A 306 -25.43 -14.39 -8.26
N LYS A 307 -24.85 -14.48 -9.47
CA LYS A 307 -25.36 -13.76 -10.65
C LYS A 307 -26.77 -14.23 -11.01
N LYS A 308 -27.05 -15.55 -10.97
CA LYS A 308 -28.40 -16.09 -11.20
C LYS A 308 -29.41 -15.67 -10.14
N GLU A 309 -28.95 -15.46 -8.90
CA GLU A 309 -29.75 -14.92 -7.79
C GLU A 309 -30.02 -13.41 -7.89
N GLY A 310 -29.53 -12.73 -8.93
CA GLY A 310 -29.75 -11.30 -9.16
C GLY A 310 -28.69 -10.36 -8.60
N MET A 311 -27.54 -10.86 -8.17
CA MET A 311 -26.41 -10.01 -7.71
C MET A 311 -25.72 -9.36 -8.93
N HIS A 312 -26.37 -8.35 -9.53
CA HIS A 312 -25.92 -7.73 -10.80
C HIS A 312 -24.58 -7.01 -10.72
N HIS A 313 -24.24 -6.45 -9.55
CA HIS A 313 -22.98 -5.74 -9.31
C HIS A 313 -21.82 -6.64 -8.85
N LEU A 314 -21.97 -7.96 -9.00
CA LEU A 314 -20.88 -8.92 -8.77
C LEU A 314 -20.07 -9.11 -10.06
N HIS A 315 -18.76 -8.98 -9.98
CA HIS A 315 -17.81 -9.12 -11.08
C HIS A 315 -16.72 -10.13 -10.74
N TYR A 316 -16.04 -10.62 -11.77
CA TYR A 316 -15.06 -11.67 -11.65
C TYR A 316 -13.84 -11.38 -12.52
N LEU A 317 -12.65 -11.60 -11.97
CA LEU A 317 -11.38 -11.48 -12.68
C LEU A 317 -10.68 -12.85 -12.67
N GLU A 318 -10.59 -13.46 -13.82
CA GLU A 318 -9.77 -14.66 -14.04
C GLU A 318 -8.29 -14.28 -14.04
N THR A 319 -7.46 -15.09 -13.37
CA THR A 319 -6.04 -14.76 -13.16
C THR A 319 -5.10 -15.50 -14.10
N THR A 320 -5.63 -16.16 -15.11
CA THR A 320 -4.81 -16.85 -16.12
C THR A 320 -3.85 -15.86 -16.79
N ASN A 321 -2.55 -16.09 -16.65
CA ASN A 321 -1.46 -15.29 -17.20
C ASN A 321 -1.34 -13.83 -16.70
N LEU A 322 -2.03 -13.42 -15.65
CA LEU A 322 -1.97 -12.05 -15.14
C LEU A 322 -0.57 -11.61 -14.69
N ILE A 323 0.21 -12.52 -14.14
CA ILE A 323 1.57 -12.23 -13.70
C ILE A 323 2.65 -12.54 -14.76
N GLY A 324 2.23 -12.87 -15.99
CA GLY A 324 3.10 -13.26 -17.10
C GLY A 324 3.46 -14.75 -17.11
N GLY A 325 4.05 -15.21 -18.22
CA GLY A 325 4.43 -16.62 -18.44
C GLY A 325 5.92 -16.92 -18.27
N ASP A 326 6.74 -15.92 -17.93
CA ASP A 326 8.21 -16.02 -17.82
C ASP A 326 8.71 -16.66 -16.51
N GLY A 327 7.86 -16.72 -15.48
CA GLY A 327 8.24 -17.29 -14.18
C GLY A 327 8.84 -16.30 -13.18
N GLU A 328 9.05 -15.03 -13.56
CA GLU A 328 9.83 -14.04 -12.79
C GLU A 328 8.98 -13.19 -11.81
N ALA A 329 7.68 -13.44 -11.75
CA ALA A 329 6.75 -12.59 -11.01
C ALA A 329 6.65 -12.89 -9.50
N THR A 330 7.35 -13.90 -8.97
CA THR A 330 7.29 -14.28 -7.56
C THR A 330 8.67 -14.45 -6.94
N VAL A 331 8.80 -14.14 -5.64
CA VAL A 331 10.06 -14.27 -4.87
C VAL A 331 10.26 -15.69 -4.38
N ASP A 332 9.19 -16.34 -3.89
CA ASP A 332 9.21 -17.64 -3.23
C ASP A 332 8.22 -18.64 -3.81
N GLY A 333 7.65 -18.32 -4.97
CA GLY A 333 6.61 -19.12 -5.63
C GLY A 333 5.19 -18.81 -5.17
N SER A 334 5.00 -17.76 -4.36
CA SER A 334 3.70 -17.29 -3.87
C SER A 334 3.63 -15.76 -3.83
N HIS A 335 4.58 -15.11 -3.14
CA HIS A 335 4.60 -13.65 -2.97
C HIS A 335 5.23 -12.97 -4.17
N MET A 336 4.65 -11.84 -4.59
CA MET A 336 5.02 -11.16 -5.82
C MET A 336 6.36 -10.41 -5.71
N THR A 337 7.15 -10.43 -6.78
CA THR A 337 8.17 -9.41 -7.02
C THR A 337 7.50 -8.07 -7.37
N ASP A 338 8.25 -6.95 -7.41
CA ASP A 338 7.72 -5.68 -7.90
C ASP A 338 7.18 -5.80 -9.34
N LEU A 339 7.80 -6.65 -10.18
CA LEU A 339 7.30 -6.98 -11.51
C LEU A 339 5.93 -7.67 -11.46
N GLY A 340 5.76 -8.64 -10.54
CA GLY A 340 4.49 -9.31 -10.32
C GLY A 340 3.41 -8.36 -9.82
N PHE A 341 3.75 -7.49 -8.86
CA PHE A 341 2.84 -6.44 -8.36
C PHE A 341 2.44 -5.46 -9.46
N TYR A 342 3.35 -5.05 -10.31
CA TYR A 342 3.03 -4.16 -11.43
C TYR A 342 2.06 -4.82 -12.42
N ARG A 343 2.31 -6.09 -12.80
CA ARG A 343 1.45 -6.85 -13.72
C ARG A 343 0.04 -7.04 -13.18
N ILE A 344 -0.11 -7.47 -11.93
CA ILE A 344 -1.44 -7.65 -11.31
C ILE A 344 -2.17 -6.31 -11.17
N THR A 345 -1.44 -5.22 -10.86
CA THR A 345 -2.01 -3.87 -10.81
C THR A 345 -2.66 -3.49 -12.13
N LEU A 346 -1.95 -3.67 -13.25
CA LEU A 346 -2.48 -3.34 -14.58
C LEU A 346 -3.75 -4.13 -14.91
N ALA A 347 -3.78 -5.42 -14.56
CA ALA A 347 -4.93 -6.28 -14.83
C ALA A 347 -6.15 -5.89 -13.99
N ILE A 348 -5.96 -5.63 -12.68
CA ILE A 348 -7.05 -5.19 -11.80
C ILE A 348 -7.52 -3.79 -12.22
N GLU A 349 -6.63 -2.84 -12.52
CA GLU A 349 -6.98 -1.52 -13.04
C GLU A 349 -7.84 -1.62 -14.30
N GLN A 350 -7.42 -2.41 -15.28
CA GLN A 350 -8.17 -2.62 -16.51
C GLN A 350 -9.58 -3.16 -16.23
N LYS A 351 -9.69 -4.11 -15.30
CA LYS A 351 -10.99 -4.67 -14.91
C LYS A 351 -11.86 -3.64 -14.21
N ILE A 352 -11.34 -2.88 -13.27
CA ILE A 352 -12.07 -1.80 -12.58
C ILE A 352 -12.60 -0.80 -13.61
N ARG A 353 -11.74 -0.28 -14.49
CA ARG A 353 -12.16 0.67 -15.54
C ARG A 353 -13.21 0.10 -16.50
N SER A 354 -13.25 -1.23 -16.70
CA SER A 354 -14.27 -1.88 -17.52
C SER A 354 -15.64 -2.00 -16.82
N ILE A 355 -15.64 -2.03 -15.48
CA ILE A 355 -16.86 -2.09 -14.65
C ILE A 355 -17.51 -0.71 -14.52
N GLU A 356 -16.70 0.33 -14.51
CA GLU A 356 -17.12 1.72 -14.30
C GLU A 356 -17.59 2.43 -15.58
N LYS A 357 -17.45 1.79 -16.74
CA LYS A 357 -18.00 2.27 -18.03
C LYS A 357 -19.48 1.94 -18.17
#